data_20c866dedc812687a6190b944a48f5ef
#
_entry.id   20c866dedc812687a6190b944a48f5ef
#
_cell.length_a   1.000
_cell.length_b   1.000
_cell.length_c   1.000
_cell.angle_alpha   90.00
_cell.angle_beta   90.00
_cell.angle_gamma   90.00
#
_symmetry.space_group_name_H-M   'P 1'
#
loop_
_entity.id
_entity.type
_entity.pdbx_description
1 polymer ?
#
loop_
_entity_poly.entity_id
_entity_poly.type
_entity_poly.pdbx_seq_one_letter_code
_entity_poly.pdbx_strand_id
1 'polypeptide(L)'
;MTENTITPPDVRHVIGRIMRGLMARGGEGVPNVIARLTDQPLTDPHFRLPEPATKPVVSYLDQTLIQAATLDRELADGLKVIAPALHWAQSESYTDDILGAGFKDNYAWAELIGPKGFFAGDDFLLGFLMLGPHRHYLDHYHPAPELYWPLTEPSDWKKGDNQPFIARKQGEVIWHPTLVTHATITHEAPLLAVYCWTRHVKVGARLVALMK
;
A
#
# COMPACT_ATOMS: atom_id res chain seq x y z
N MET A 1 -21.06 -12.79 -20.64
CA MET A 1 -19.78 -12.71 -19.93
C MET A 1 -20.09 -13.03 -18.48
N THR A 2 -19.64 -14.16 -17.96
CA THR A 2 -19.80 -14.52 -16.55
C THR A 2 -18.98 -13.51 -15.75
N GLU A 3 -19.63 -12.67 -14.93
CA GLU A 3 -18.94 -11.87 -13.94
C GLU A 3 -18.11 -12.80 -13.08
N ASN A 4 -16.79 -12.67 -13.16
CA ASN A 4 -15.87 -13.48 -12.36
C ASN A 4 -15.95 -12.95 -10.92
N THR A 5 -16.81 -13.52 -10.12
CA THR A 5 -17.01 -13.11 -8.72
C THR A 5 -15.75 -13.41 -7.93
N ILE A 6 -15.15 -12.39 -7.34
CA ILE A 6 -13.97 -12.54 -6.46
C ILE A 6 -14.34 -13.35 -5.22
N THR A 7 -13.52 -14.33 -4.92
CA THR A 7 -13.75 -15.29 -3.84
C THR A 7 -12.74 -15.14 -2.68
N PRO A 8 -13.05 -15.63 -1.46
CA PRO A 8 -12.09 -15.62 -0.36
C PRO A 8 -10.73 -16.26 -0.70
N PRO A 9 -10.66 -17.40 -1.43
CA PRO A 9 -9.39 -17.96 -1.88
C PRO A 9 -8.55 -17.03 -2.74
N ASP A 10 -9.16 -16.23 -3.65
CA ASP A 10 -8.42 -15.32 -4.52
C ASP A 10 -7.69 -14.26 -3.69
N VAL A 11 -8.37 -13.67 -2.72
CA VAL A 11 -7.79 -12.63 -1.85
C VAL A 11 -6.76 -13.25 -0.90
N ARG A 12 -7.04 -14.41 -0.31
CA ARG A 12 -6.05 -15.13 0.53
C ARG A 12 -4.81 -15.53 -0.25
N HIS A 13 -4.95 -15.85 -1.54
CA HIS A 13 -3.78 -16.11 -2.39
C HIS A 13 -2.86 -14.88 -2.45
N VAL A 14 -3.40 -13.69 -2.72
CA VAL A 14 -2.63 -12.43 -2.76
C VAL A 14 -1.98 -12.14 -1.40
N ILE A 15 -2.74 -12.23 -0.30
CA ILE A 15 -2.21 -12.03 1.06
C ILE A 15 -1.09 -13.04 1.34
N GLY A 16 -1.27 -14.29 0.99
CA GLY A 16 -0.27 -15.35 1.15
C GLY A 16 1.00 -15.11 0.32
N ARG A 17 0.88 -14.54 -0.89
CA ARG A 17 2.06 -14.14 -1.70
C ARG A 17 2.81 -12.98 -1.04
N ILE A 18 2.11 -11.97 -0.55
CA ILE A 18 2.72 -10.86 0.21
C ILE A 18 3.48 -11.42 1.42
N MET A 19 2.84 -12.26 2.22
CA MET A 19 3.46 -12.88 3.40
C MET A 19 4.75 -13.63 3.04
N ARG A 20 4.70 -14.51 2.03
CA ARG A 20 5.88 -15.27 1.57
C ARG A 20 6.98 -14.35 1.04
N GLY A 21 6.62 -13.33 0.26
CA GLY A 21 7.57 -12.37 -0.28
C GLY A 21 8.30 -11.60 0.82
N LEU A 22 7.59 -11.12 1.84
CA LEU A 22 8.17 -10.45 3.00
C LEU A 22 9.07 -11.39 3.82
N MET A 23 8.63 -12.62 4.08
CA MET A 23 9.44 -13.63 4.80
C MET A 23 10.74 -13.96 4.07
N ALA A 24 10.70 -14.09 2.74
CA ALA A 24 11.88 -14.40 1.94
C ALA A 24 12.91 -13.25 1.94
N ARG A 25 12.46 -12.00 2.09
CA ARG A 25 13.34 -10.83 2.10
C ARG A 25 13.87 -10.51 3.50
N GLY A 26 13.07 -10.71 4.52
CA GLY A 26 13.40 -10.29 5.88
C GLY A 26 13.48 -8.77 6.01
N GLY A 27 14.18 -8.32 7.02
CA GLY A 27 14.40 -6.89 7.28
C GLY A 27 13.62 -6.35 8.46
N GLU A 28 13.88 -5.07 8.78
CA GLU A 28 13.25 -4.37 9.90
C GLU A 28 11.72 -4.34 9.70
N GLY A 29 10.95 -4.63 10.74
CA GLY A 29 9.48 -4.61 10.73
C GLY A 29 8.82 -5.86 10.14
N VAL A 30 9.50 -6.68 9.34
CA VAL A 30 8.91 -7.92 8.78
C VAL A 30 8.40 -8.86 9.87
N PRO A 31 9.15 -9.16 10.94
CA PRO A 31 8.64 -10.02 12.01
C PRO A 31 7.35 -9.48 12.65
N ASN A 32 7.24 -8.17 12.82
CA ASN A 32 6.06 -7.52 13.37
C ASN A 32 4.84 -7.69 12.45
N VAL A 33 5.04 -7.48 11.12
CA VAL A 33 3.97 -7.66 10.14
C VAL A 33 3.52 -9.12 10.08
N ILE A 34 4.47 -10.06 10.02
CA ILE A 34 4.15 -11.50 9.93
C ILE A 34 3.38 -11.98 11.16
N ALA A 35 3.82 -11.60 12.37
CA ALA A 35 3.11 -11.95 13.60
C ALA A 35 1.66 -11.42 13.57
N ARG A 36 1.46 -10.13 13.28
CA ARG A 36 0.13 -9.52 13.24
C ARG A 36 -0.75 -10.07 12.12
N LEU A 37 -0.17 -10.36 10.95
CA LEU A 37 -0.90 -10.95 9.83
C LEU A 37 -1.36 -12.38 10.13
N THR A 38 -0.54 -13.18 10.82
CA THR A 38 -0.88 -14.53 11.22
C THR A 38 -2.08 -14.57 12.17
N ASP A 39 -2.23 -13.54 13.01
CA ASP A 39 -3.33 -13.43 13.97
C ASP A 39 -4.65 -12.93 13.35
N GLN A 40 -4.64 -12.50 12.06
CA GLN A 40 -5.86 -11.98 11.44
C GLN A 40 -6.86 -13.09 11.10
N PRO A 41 -8.17 -12.84 11.32
CA PRO A 41 -9.22 -13.81 11.00
C PRO A 41 -9.55 -13.83 9.50
N LEU A 42 -8.70 -14.48 8.70
CA LEU A 42 -8.84 -14.57 7.25
C LEU A 42 -9.70 -15.77 6.78
N THR A 43 -10.76 -16.09 7.51
CA THR A 43 -11.67 -17.20 7.20
C THR A 43 -12.88 -16.72 6.39
N ASP A 44 -13.58 -17.66 5.71
CA ASP A 44 -14.72 -17.31 4.86
C ASP A 44 -15.82 -16.53 5.58
N PRO A 45 -16.20 -16.81 6.85
CA PRO A 45 -17.18 -15.99 7.58
C PRO A 45 -16.77 -14.53 7.81
N HIS A 46 -15.46 -14.23 7.72
CA HIS A 46 -14.94 -12.86 7.88
C HIS A 46 -14.71 -12.14 6.55
N PHE A 47 -14.94 -12.84 5.45
CA PHE A 47 -14.80 -12.28 4.11
C PHE A 47 -16.01 -11.40 3.76
N ARG A 48 -15.75 -10.30 3.08
CA ARG A 48 -16.76 -9.44 2.48
C ARG A 48 -16.25 -8.91 1.15
N LEU A 49 -17.14 -8.61 0.23
CA LEU A 49 -16.79 -7.85 -0.96
C LEU A 49 -16.91 -6.37 -0.61
N PRO A 50 -15.84 -5.57 -0.70
CA PRO A 50 -15.95 -4.13 -0.56
C PRO A 50 -16.76 -3.57 -1.74
N GLU A 51 -17.38 -2.41 -1.56
CA GLU A 51 -17.95 -1.67 -2.69
C GLU A 51 -16.78 -1.17 -3.57
N PRO A 52 -16.68 -1.60 -4.84
CA PRO A 52 -15.57 -1.22 -5.68
C PRO A 52 -15.52 0.29 -5.91
N ALA A 53 -14.34 0.87 -5.84
CA ALA A 53 -14.11 2.28 -6.15
C ALA A 53 -12.78 2.44 -6.87
N THR A 54 -12.71 3.40 -7.77
CA THR A 54 -11.49 3.70 -8.53
C THR A 54 -11.05 5.15 -8.35
N LYS A 55 -9.80 5.43 -8.66
CA LYS A 55 -9.20 6.78 -8.69
C LYS A 55 -8.37 6.92 -9.98
N PRO A 56 -8.10 8.14 -10.47
CA PRO A 56 -7.39 8.33 -11.74
C PRO A 56 -6.04 7.60 -11.82
N VAL A 57 -5.27 7.55 -10.73
CA VAL A 57 -3.96 6.87 -10.66
C VAL A 57 -4.05 5.37 -10.98
N VAL A 58 -5.22 4.74 -10.82
CA VAL A 58 -5.41 3.30 -11.10
C VAL A 58 -5.27 2.99 -12.60
N SER A 59 -5.34 4.01 -13.46
CA SER A 59 -5.02 3.85 -14.89
C SER A 59 -3.59 3.35 -15.15
N TYR A 60 -2.67 3.52 -14.18
CA TYR A 60 -1.31 2.98 -14.24
C TYR A 60 -1.19 1.53 -13.73
N LEU A 61 -2.27 0.91 -13.23
CA LEU A 61 -2.18 -0.40 -12.58
C LEU A 61 -1.61 -1.48 -13.51
N ASP A 62 -2.09 -1.58 -14.74
CA ASP A 62 -1.58 -2.59 -15.68
C ASP A 62 -0.07 -2.43 -15.94
N GLN A 63 0.40 -1.19 -16.09
CA GLN A 63 1.83 -0.91 -16.25
C GLN A 63 2.62 -1.35 -15.01
N THR A 64 2.12 -1.06 -13.81
CA THR A 64 2.79 -1.44 -12.56
C THR A 64 2.78 -2.95 -12.35
N LEU A 65 1.73 -3.67 -12.77
CA LEU A 65 1.66 -5.12 -12.69
C LEU A 65 2.67 -5.81 -13.61
N ILE A 66 2.95 -5.26 -14.78
CA ILE A 66 4.01 -5.78 -15.68
C ILE A 66 5.35 -5.74 -14.96
N GLN A 67 5.68 -4.65 -14.29
CA GLN A 67 6.92 -4.54 -13.54
C GLN A 67 6.91 -5.41 -12.27
N ALA A 68 5.81 -5.40 -11.50
CA ALA A 68 5.66 -6.24 -10.31
C ALA A 68 5.82 -7.75 -10.62
N ALA A 69 5.41 -8.20 -11.82
CA ALA A 69 5.57 -9.58 -12.25
C ALA A 69 7.04 -10.02 -12.42
N THR A 70 7.98 -9.09 -12.57
CA THR A 70 9.43 -9.41 -12.57
C THR A 70 9.93 -9.76 -11.17
N LEU A 71 9.27 -9.24 -10.14
CA LEU A 71 9.56 -9.51 -8.74
C LEU A 71 8.83 -10.77 -8.24
N ASP A 72 7.52 -10.83 -8.48
CA ASP A 72 6.64 -11.93 -8.09
C ASP A 72 5.45 -12.02 -9.06
N ARG A 73 5.54 -12.92 -10.03
CA ARG A 73 4.49 -13.13 -11.04
C ARG A 73 3.16 -13.54 -10.42
N GLU A 74 3.17 -14.46 -9.47
CA GLU A 74 1.93 -14.94 -8.84
C GLU A 74 1.23 -13.85 -8.02
N LEU A 75 2.01 -12.94 -7.39
CA LEU A 75 1.44 -11.77 -6.73
C LEU A 75 0.80 -10.82 -7.75
N ALA A 76 1.49 -10.51 -8.85
CA ALA A 76 0.98 -9.62 -9.89
C ALA A 76 -0.28 -10.20 -10.55
N ASP A 77 -0.27 -11.48 -10.91
CA ASP A 77 -1.41 -12.17 -11.52
C ASP A 77 -2.59 -12.24 -10.53
N GLY A 78 -2.35 -12.55 -9.26
CA GLY A 78 -3.38 -12.54 -8.22
C GLY A 78 -3.98 -11.15 -7.99
N LEU A 79 -3.14 -10.12 -7.94
CA LEU A 79 -3.62 -8.73 -7.83
C LEU A 79 -4.46 -8.33 -9.02
N LYS A 80 -4.07 -8.72 -10.23
CA LYS A 80 -4.86 -8.47 -11.45
C LYS A 80 -6.26 -9.10 -11.37
N VAL A 81 -6.37 -10.30 -10.79
CA VAL A 81 -7.66 -10.98 -10.60
C VAL A 81 -8.56 -10.19 -9.65
N ILE A 82 -8.06 -9.73 -8.51
CA ILE A 82 -8.88 -9.06 -7.49
C ILE A 82 -9.05 -7.56 -7.73
N ALA A 83 -8.27 -6.96 -8.62
CA ALA A 83 -8.24 -5.51 -8.87
C ALA A 83 -9.61 -4.88 -9.14
N PRO A 84 -10.53 -5.53 -9.91
CA PRO A 84 -11.86 -4.96 -10.17
C PRO A 84 -12.73 -4.78 -8.92
N ALA A 85 -12.46 -5.53 -7.85
CA ALA A 85 -13.21 -5.46 -6.60
C ALA A 85 -12.53 -4.61 -5.51
N LEU A 86 -11.36 -4.03 -5.79
CA LEU A 86 -10.68 -3.16 -4.82
C LEU A 86 -11.42 -1.84 -4.62
N HIS A 87 -11.47 -1.39 -3.38
CA HIS A 87 -11.95 -0.05 -3.03
C HIS A 87 -10.76 0.91 -2.95
N TRP A 88 -10.44 1.56 -4.06
CA TRP A 88 -9.39 2.58 -4.07
C TRP A 88 -9.89 3.88 -3.43
N ALA A 89 -9.20 4.34 -2.41
CA ALA A 89 -9.52 5.51 -1.61
C ALA A 89 -8.37 6.51 -1.58
N GLN A 90 -8.67 7.68 -1.04
CA GLN A 90 -7.72 8.78 -0.81
C GLN A 90 -8.00 9.37 0.56
N SER A 91 -7.00 9.99 1.18
CA SER A 91 -7.18 10.77 2.40
C SER A 91 -7.97 12.04 2.08
N GLU A 92 -9.07 12.28 2.80
CA GLU A 92 -9.95 13.44 2.57
C GLU A 92 -9.25 14.78 2.83
N SER A 93 -8.31 14.78 3.78
CA SER A 93 -7.51 15.98 4.13
C SER A 93 -6.44 16.31 3.10
N TYR A 94 -6.22 15.47 2.09
CA TYR A 94 -5.20 15.70 1.06
C TYR A 94 -5.80 16.49 -0.09
N THR A 95 -5.27 17.69 -0.32
CA THR A 95 -5.68 18.58 -1.40
C THR A 95 -4.50 18.95 -2.28
N ASP A 96 -4.78 19.33 -3.52
CA ASP A 96 -3.74 19.80 -4.44
C ASP A 96 -3.07 21.10 -3.95
N ASP A 97 -3.78 21.94 -3.21
CA ASP A 97 -3.21 23.16 -2.61
C ASP A 97 -2.08 22.85 -1.62
N ILE A 98 -2.16 21.69 -0.95
CA ILE A 98 -1.17 21.28 0.06
C ILE A 98 -0.08 20.41 -0.56
N LEU A 99 -0.48 19.46 -1.41
CA LEU A 99 0.40 18.41 -1.94
C LEU A 99 0.93 18.72 -3.34
N GLY A 100 0.48 19.84 -3.93
CA GLY A 100 0.81 20.24 -5.29
C GLY A 100 -0.22 19.78 -6.32
N ALA A 101 -0.30 20.56 -7.40
CA ALA A 101 -1.28 20.34 -8.48
C ALA A 101 -1.23 18.93 -9.03
N GLY A 102 -2.39 18.31 -9.16
CA GLY A 102 -2.56 16.96 -9.70
C GLY A 102 -2.12 15.83 -8.77
N PHE A 103 -1.81 16.09 -7.49
CA PHE A 103 -1.47 15.02 -6.55
C PHE A 103 -2.64 14.05 -6.37
N LYS A 104 -3.86 14.56 -6.21
CA LYS A 104 -5.05 13.72 -6.01
C LYS A 104 -5.32 12.79 -7.20
N ASP A 105 -5.02 13.22 -8.41
CA ASP A 105 -5.17 12.39 -9.60
C ASP A 105 -4.09 11.29 -9.69
N ASN A 106 -3.05 11.41 -8.88
CA ASN A 106 -1.88 10.55 -8.90
C ASN A 106 -1.59 9.83 -7.56
N TYR A 107 -2.61 9.71 -6.70
CA TYR A 107 -2.48 9.04 -5.41
C TYR A 107 -3.73 8.21 -5.11
N ALA A 108 -3.56 6.99 -4.64
CA ALA A 108 -4.62 6.20 -4.03
C ALA A 108 -4.04 5.06 -3.20
N TRP A 109 -4.86 4.55 -2.28
CA TRP A 109 -4.59 3.31 -1.55
C TRP A 109 -5.82 2.41 -1.57
N ALA A 110 -5.60 1.09 -1.45
CA ALA A 110 -6.66 0.10 -1.33
C ALA A 110 -6.27 -0.95 -0.29
N GLU A 111 -7.26 -1.46 0.45
CA GLU A 111 -7.05 -2.42 1.52
C GLU A 111 -7.42 -3.84 1.08
N LEU A 112 -6.59 -4.81 1.44
CA LEU A 112 -6.94 -6.24 1.47
C LEU A 112 -7.53 -6.59 2.83
N ILE A 113 -6.89 -6.09 3.90
CA ILE A 113 -7.30 -6.19 5.29
C ILE A 113 -7.42 -4.78 5.84
N GLY A 114 -8.57 -4.45 6.40
CA GLY A 114 -8.88 -3.14 6.95
C GLY A 114 -10.34 -2.75 6.78
N PRO A 115 -10.77 -1.58 7.26
CA PRO A 115 -12.17 -1.12 7.21
C PRO A 115 -12.79 -1.11 5.82
N LYS A 116 -12.00 -0.91 4.77
CA LYS A 116 -12.44 -0.87 3.36
C LYS A 116 -12.00 -2.11 2.57
N GLY A 117 -11.38 -3.08 3.23
CA GLY A 117 -10.83 -4.28 2.61
C GLY A 117 -11.80 -5.46 2.57
N PHE A 118 -11.32 -6.57 2.03
CA PHE A 118 -12.05 -7.85 1.98
C PHE A 118 -12.16 -8.53 3.35
N PHE A 119 -11.27 -8.22 4.26
CA PHE A 119 -11.31 -8.65 5.66
C PHE A 119 -11.21 -7.42 6.56
N ALA A 120 -11.99 -7.37 7.65
CA ALA A 120 -12.08 -6.17 8.48
C ALA A 120 -10.75 -5.79 9.17
N GLY A 121 -9.95 -6.79 9.51
CA GLY A 121 -8.75 -6.61 10.31
C GLY A 121 -9.06 -6.33 11.80
N ASP A 122 -8.09 -6.65 12.65
CA ASP A 122 -8.09 -6.30 14.07
C ASP A 122 -6.89 -5.41 14.36
N ASP A 123 -7.11 -4.08 14.41
CA ASP A 123 -6.07 -3.05 14.54
C ASP A 123 -4.86 -3.31 13.61
N PHE A 124 -5.16 -3.68 12.36
CA PHE A 124 -4.20 -4.05 11.34
C PHE A 124 -4.69 -3.64 9.95
N LEU A 125 -3.82 -3.05 9.14
CA LEU A 125 -4.06 -2.76 7.73
C LEU A 125 -3.02 -3.47 6.87
N LEU A 126 -3.47 -4.02 5.76
CA LEU A 126 -2.62 -4.51 4.68
C LEU A 126 -3.27 -4.14 3.35
N GLY A 127 -2.51 -3.56 2.45
CA GLY A 127 -3.04 -3.16 1.17
C GLY A 127 -1.98 -2.66 0.20
N PHE A 128 -2.44 -1.88 -0.77
CA PHE A 128 -1.60 -1.32 -1.83
C PHE A 128 -1.69 0.20 -1.84
N LEU A 129 -0.54 0.85 -2.03
CA LEU A 129 -0.40 2.28 -2.31
C LEU A 129 -0.01 2.44 -3.77
N MET A 130 -0.64 3.40 -4.47
CA MET A 130 -0.22 3.85 -5.80
C MET A 130 0.11 5.34 -5.78
N LEU A 131 1.23 5.68 -6.42
CA LEU A 131 1.57 7.04 -6.80
C LEU A 131 1.87 7.08 -8.30
N GLY A 132 1.33 8.07 -8.99
CA GLY A 132 1.66 8.33 -10.39
C GLY A 132 3.10 8.82 -10.56
N PRO A 133 3.57 8.97 -11.82
CA PRO A 133 4.89 9.51 -12.11
C PRO A 133 5.08 10.94 -11.60
N HIS A 134 6.33 11.32 -11.27
CA HIS A 134 6.75 12.66 -10.91
C HIS A 134 5.95 13.25 -9.71
N ARG A 135 5.69 12.44 -8.69
CA ARG A 135 4.99 12.88 -7.48
C ARG A 135 5.90 12.89 -6.27
N HIS A 136 5.68 13.90 -5.45
CA HIS A 136 6.28 13.99 -4.13
C HIS A 136 5.16 13.83 -3.09
N TYR A 137 5.08 12.66 -2.46
CA TYR A 137 4.26 12.46 -1.28
C TYR A 137 5.01 13.06 -0.11
N LEU A 138 4.56 14.24 0.31
CA LEU A 138 5.26 15.11 1.27
C LEU A 138 5.42 14.46 2.64
N ASP A 139 6.27 15.07 3.44
CA ASP A 139 6.50 14.67 4.83
C ASP A 139 5.20 14.52 5.60
N HIS A 140 5.00 13.31 6.09
CA HIS A 140 3.87 12.95 6.93
C HIS A 140 4.30 11.95 8.01
N TYR A 141 3.45 11.80 9.01
CA TYR A 141 3.65 10.87 10.11
C TYR A 141 2.32 10.36 10.65
N HIS A 142 2.35 9.25 11.35
CA HIS A 142 1.19 8.65 12.03
C HIS A 142 1.64 7.74 13.17
N PRO A 143 0.76 7.42 14.15
CA PRO A 143 1.10 6.52 15.25
C PRO A 143 1.34 5.07 14.84
N ALA A 144 0.75 4.63 13.73
CA ALA A 144 0.94 3.29 13.23
C ALA A 144 2.40 3.05 12.83
N PRO A 145 3.07 2.00 13.32
CA PRO A 145 4.28 1.52 12.65
C PRO A 145 3.93 0.97 11.29
N GLU A 146 4.68 1.34 10.26
CA GLU A 146 4.36 1.05 8.86
C GLU A 146 5.50 0.35 8.14
N LEU A 147 5.13 -0.65 7.35
CA LEU A 147 6.02 -1.29 6.41
C LEU A 147 5.56 -0.97 4.99
N TYR A 148 6.50 -0.52 4.14
CA TYR A 148 6.33 -0.49 2.70
C TYR A 148 7.20 -1.55 2.02
N TRP A 149 6.64 -2.13 0.96
CA TRP A 149 7.34 -3.04 0.07
C TRP A 149 7.05 -2.64 -1.38
N PRO A 150 7.90 -1.79 -2.00
CA PRO A 150 7.77 -1.39 -3.39
C PRO A 150 7.78 -2.59 -4.33
N LEU A 151 6.75 -2.70 -5.16
CA LEU A 151 6.62 -3.71 -6.21
C LEU A 151 7.09 -3.17 -7.57
N THR A 152 7.41 -1.87 -7.64
CA THR A 152 7.94 -1.18 -8.82
C THR A 152 9.11 -0.28 -8.42
N GLU A 153 9.89 0.16 -9.40
CA GLU A 153 11.01 1.10 -9.27
C GLU A 153 11.11 2.01 -10.50
N PRO A 154 11.81 3.16 -10.46
CA PRO A 154 12.52 3.71 -9.31
C PRO A 154 11.60 4.53 -8.39
N SER A 155 11.94 4.58 -7.11
CA SER A 155 11.33 5.49 -6.13
C SER A 155 12.32 5.85 -5.02
N ASP A 156 12.21 7.08 -4.50
CA ASP A 156 13.07 7.57 -3.43
C ASP A 156 12.25 7.71 -2.15
N TRP A 157 12.86 7.31 -1.05
CA TRP A 157 12.20 7.28 0.25
C TRP A 157 13.02 8.00 1.30
N LYS A 158 12.35 8.78 2.13
CA LYS A 158 12.93 9.46 3.27
C LYS A 158 12.35 8.89 4.57
N LYS A 159 13.20 8.68 5.57
CA LYS A 159 12.84 8.22 6.91
C LYS A 159 13.50 9.11 7.95
N GLY A 160 12.71 9.93 8.64
CA GLY A 160 13.15 10.88 9.67
C GLY A 160 13.27 12.32 9.18
N ASP A 161 13.22 13.26 10.13
CA ASP A 161 13.36 14.69 9.86
C ASP A 161 14.78 14.99 9.35
N ASN A 162 14.85 15.88 8.36
CA ASN A 162 16.12 16.33 7.77
C ASN A 162 17.04 15.21 7.23
N GLN A 163 16.51 14.00 7.02
CA GLN A 163 17.25 12.92 6.39
C GLN A 163 17.18 13.04 4.86
N PRO A 164 18.20 12.57 4.14
CA PRO A 164 18.17 12.54 2.67
C PRO A 164 17.16 11.52 2.17
N PHE A 165 16.68 11.74 0.95
CA PHE A 165 16.00 10.71 0.19
C PHE A 165 16.99 9.63 -0.25
N ILE A 166 16.59 8.38 -0.17
CA ILE A 166 17.38 7.21 -0.56
C ILE A 166 16.61 6.47 -1.65
N ALA A 167 17.25 6.27 -2.78
CA ALA A 167 16.70 5.45 -3.86
C ALA A 167 16.50 4.02 -3.39
N ARG A 168 15.31 3.47 -3.60
CA ARG A 168 14.95 2.10 -3.26
C ARG A 168 14.64 1.31 -4.51
N LYS A 169 15.16 0.09 -4.52
CA LYS A 169 14.86 -0.86 -5.58
C LYS A 169 13.56 -1.59 -5.31
N GLN A 170 12.96 -2.07 -6.38
CA GLN A 170 11.87 -3.02 -6.32
C GLN A 170 12.21 -4.18 -5.37
N GLY A 171 11.30 -4.48 -4.44
CA GLY A 171 11.45 -5.57 -3.49
C GLY A 171 12.22 -5.24 -2.21
N GLU A 172 12.78 -4.06 -2.04
CA GLU A 172 13.38 -3.65 -0.77
C GLU A 172 12.29 -3.36 0.26
N VAL A 173 12.49 -3.83 1.50
CA VAL A 173 11.56 -3.54 2.61
C VAL A 173 11.96 -2.23 3.29
N ILE A 174 10.97 -1.38 3.54
CA ILE A 174 11.15 -0.09 4.20
C ILE A 174 10.26 -0.07 5.43
N TRP A 175 10.87 0.14 6.60
CA TRP A 175 10.17 0.19 7.88
C TRP A 175 10.18 1.57 8.48
N HIS A 176 9.01 2.09 8.82
CA HIS A 176 8.79 3.34 9.52
C HIS A 176 8.28 3.05 10.94
N PRO A 177 9.07 3.28 11.99
CA PRO A 177 8.60 3.22 13.37
C PRO A 177 7.46 4.23 13.65
N THR A 178 6.76 4.03 14.77
CA THR A 178 5.74 4.94 15.28
C THR A 178 6.21 6.39 15.22
N LEU A 179 5.38 7.28 14.65
CA LEU A 179 5.57 8.73 14.57
C LEU A 179 6.81 9.20 13.82
N VAL A 180 7.53 8.33 13.14
CA VAL A 180 8.64 8.78 12.30
C VAL A 180 8.12 9.51 11.08
N THR A 181 8.63 10.71 10.83
CA THR A 181 8.33 11.46 9.61
C THR A 181 8.92 10.73 8.40
N HIS A 182 8.14 10.62 7.34
CA HIS A 182 8.59 9.97 6.11
C HIS A 182 7.94 10.60 4.87
N ALA A 183 8.58 10.40 3.74
CA ALA A 183 8.15 10.94 2.45
C ALA A 183 8.60 10.03 1.31
N THR A 184 7.95 10.15 0.15
CA THR A 184 8.26 9.34 -1.04
C THR A 184 8.23 10.21 -2.29
N ILE A 185 9.19 9.97 -3.20
CA ILE A 185 9.25 10.61 -4.52
C ILE A 185 9.21 9.53 -5.59
N THR A 186 8.34 9.72 -6.58
CA THR A 186 8.33 8.93 -7.82
C THR A 186 8.98 9.73 -8.96
N HIS A 187 9.61 9.00 -9.88
CA HIS A 187 10.24 9.56 -11.07
C HIS A 187 9.37 9.30 -12.31
N GLU A 188 9.94 8.82 -13.41
CA GLU A 188 9.22 8.58 -14.68
C GLU A 188 8.21 7.44 -14.60
N ALA A 189 8.42 6.51 -13.66
CA ALA A 189 7.55 5.35 -13.48
C ALA A 189 6.58 5.55 -12.31
N PRO A 190 5.34 5.02 -12.41
CA PRO A 190 4.43 4.98 -11.27
C PRO A 190 4.90 3.97 -10.22
N LEU A 191 4.64 4.28 -8.95
CA LEU A 191 4.86 3.38 -7.82
C LEU A 191 3.60 2.55 -7.55
N LEU A 192 3.80 1.24 -7.42
CA LEU A 192 2.92 0.33 -6.71
C LEU A 192 3.70 -0.26 -5.54
N ALA A 193 3.20 -0.12 -4.33
CA ALA A 193 3.81 -0.68 -3.13
C ALA A 193 2.76 -1.39 -2.27
N VAL A 194 3.14 -2.52 -1.67
CA VAL A 194 2.41 -3.04 -0.51
C VAL A 194 2.65 -2.10 0.66
N TYR A 195 1.62 -1.77 1.42
CA TYR A 195 1.76 -1.10 2.70
C TYR A 195 1.07 -1.90 3.81
N CYS A 196 1.59 -1.78 5.02
CA CYS A 196 1.04 -2.45 6.18
C CYS A 196 1.19 -1.58 7.43
N TRP A 197 0.09 -1.37 8.15
CA TRP A 197 0.07 -0.79 9.48
C TRP A 197 -0.18 -1.87 10.51
N THR A 198 0.73 -2.00 11.47
CA THR A 198 0.68 -3.13 12.42
C THR A 198 -0.15 -2.86 13.67
N ARG A 199 -0.54 -1.60 13.92
CA ARG A 199 -1.41 -1.14 15.03
C ARG A 199 -1.80 0.32 14.84
N HIS A 200 -2.69 0.83 15.70
CA HIS A 200 -3.16 2.24 15.72
C HIS A 200 -3.79 2.69 14.40
N VAL A 201 -4.44 1.78 13.69
CA VAL A 201 -4.97 1.99 12.33
C VAL A 201 -6.11 3.01 12.25
N LYS A 202 -6.70 3.38 13.39
CA LYS A 202 -7.80 4.36 13.46
C LYS A 202 -7.31 5.80 13.36
N VAL A 203 -6.01 6.05 13.48
CA VAL A 203 -5.42 7.40 13.43
C VAL A 203 -4.72 7.59 12.09
N GLY A 204 -5.34 8.36 11.22
CA GLY A 204 -4.80 8.65 9.88
C GLY A 204 -3.49 9.44 9.91
N ALA A 205 -2.81 9.43 8.77
CA ALA A 205 -1.59 10.19 8.57
C ALA A 205 -1.85 11.71 8.59
N ARG A 206 -0.87 12.46 9.11
CA ARG A 206 -0.86 13.92 9.19
C ARG A 206 0.32 14.47 8.39
N LEU A 207 0.05 15.43 7.53
CA LEU A 207 1.09 16.15 6.79
C LEU A 207 1.80 17.16 7.70
N VAL A 208 3.12 17.17 7.68
CA VAL A 208 3.93 18.14 8.43
C VAL A 208 3.68 19.56 7.95
N ALA A 209 3.39 19.76 6.66
CA ALA A 209 3.08 21.07 6.08
C ALA A 209 1.84 21.74 6.69
N LEU A 210 0.92 21.00 7.32
CA LEU A 210 -0.28 21.53 7.97
C LEU A 210 -0.05 21.97 9.43
N MET A 211 1.17 21.83 9.94
CA MET A 211 1.50 22.16 11.33
C MET A 211 2.24 23.49 11.50
N LYS A 212 2.34 24.28 10.42
CA LYS A 212 3.02 25.60 10.44
C LYS A 212 2.03 26.76 10.55
#